data_2160c818aa0f1504b31033fd25e511e9
#
_entry.id   2160c818aa0f1504b31033fd25e511e9
#
_cell.length_a   1.000
_cell.length_b   1.000
_cell.length_c   1.000
_cell.angle_alpha   90.00
_cell.angle_beta   90.00
_cell.angle_gamma   90.00
#
_symmetry.space_group_name_H-M   'P 1'
#
loop_
_entity.id
_entity.type
_entity.pdbx_description
1 polymer ?
#
loop_
_entity_poly.entity_id
_entity_poly.type
_entity_poly.pdbx_seq_one_letter_code
_entity_poly.pdbx_strand_id
1 'polypeptide(L)'
;MVEKCYGDTDLPRLSGAGAWCGSAAELSRFIASIDGMPHVKDILSRKSVQFMTQEQPDHQYSIGWNYTPKSNRPWIRTGSLAGTSALILKYPDGQCWILITNTSTWKGHGFSNDTMAFFEKLRKKYMPQMPKRDLFL
;
A
#
# COMPACT_ATOMS: atom_id res chain seq x y z
N MET A 1 26.37 17.36 -12.59
CA MET A 1 25.98 16.14 -11.84
C MET A 1 24.72 16.52 -11.11
N VAL A 2 23.62 15.86 -11.34
CA VAL A 2 22.33 16.11 -10.69
C VAL A 2 22.14 15.05 -9.61
N GLU A 3 21.57 15.42 -8.46
CA GLU A 3 21.26 14.45 -7.42
C GLU A 3 20.27 13.40 -7.94
N LYS A 4 20.42 12.15 -7.51
CA LYS A 4 19.60 11.00 -7.98
C LYS A 4 18.10 11.25 -7.92
N CYS A 5 17.63 11.93 -6.88
CA CYS A 5 16.20 12.26 -6.71
C CYS A 5 15.66 13.24 -7.77
N TYR A 6 16.52 13.93 -8.50
CA TYR A 6 16.12 14.95 -9.49
C TYR A 6 16.46 14.61 -10.93
N GLY A 7 17.29 13.60 -11.19
CA GLY A 7 17.75 13.36 -12.54
C GLY A 7 18.17 11.94 -12.92
N ASP A 8 18.09 11.00 -11.98
CA ASP A 8 18.54 9.61 -12.21
C ASP A 8 17.42 8.71 -12.80
N THR A 9 16.19 9.21 -12.84
CA THR A 9 15.02 8.40 -13.18
C THR A 9 14.21 9.05 -14.29
N ASP A 10 14.11 8.36 -15.43
CA ASP A 10 13.21 8.76 -16.53
C ASP A 10 11.75 8.43 -16.12
N LEU A 11 11.10 9.37 -15.43
CA LEU A 11 9.73 9.21 -14.91
C LEU A 11 8.72 8.89 -16.01
N PRO A 12 8.72 9.52 -17.20
CA PRO A 12 7.83 9.14 -18.30
C PRO A 12 7.93 7.68 -18.70
N ARG A 13 9.14 7.11 -18.73
CA ARG A 13 9.35 5.69 -19.05
C ARG A 13 8.98 4.76 -17.90
N LEU A 14 8.97 5.25 -16.67
CA LEU A 14 8.60 4.47 -15.47
C LEU A 14 7.12 4.48 -15.16
N SER A 15 6.28 5.18 -15.92
CA SER A 15 4.87 5.40 -15.59
C SER A 15 4.06 4.11 -15.31
N GLY A 16 4.44 2.98 -15.93
CA GLY A 16 3.84 1.67 -15.64
C GLY A 16 4.41 0.96 -14.41
N ALA A 17 5.61 1.35 -13.97
CA ALA A 17 6.30 0.70 -12.84
C ALA A 17 6.15 1.48 -11.51
N GLY A 18 5.86 2.78 -11.58
CA GLY A 18 5.76 3.62 -10.40
C GLY A 18 5.85 5.11 -10.71
N ALA A 19 6.36 5.89 -9.76
CA ALA A 19 6.54 7.34 -9.84
C ALA A 19 5.22 8.15 -9.90
N TRP A 20 4.10 7.54 -9.55
CA TRP A 20 2.83 8.24 -9.37
C TRP A 20 2.90 9.10 -8.12
N CYS A 21 2.42 10.34 -8.23
CA CYS A 21 2.34 11.27 -7.12
C CYS A 21 0.90 11.34 -6.62
N GLY A 22 0.73 11.34 -5.30
CA GLY A 22 -0.57 11.46 -4.66
C GLY A 22 -0.42 11.59 -3.15
N SER A 23 -1.48 12.00 -2.50
CA SER A 23 -1.56 12.02 -1.03
C SER A 23 -1.95 10.64 -0.48
N ALA A 24 -1.67 10.40 0.79
CA ALA A 24 -2.13 9.21 1.48
C ALA A 24 -3.67 9.10 1.49
N ALA A 25 -4.38 10.24 1.52
CA ALA A 25 -5.84 10.28 1.46
C ALA A 25 -6.38 9.83 0.09
N GLU A 26 -5.79 10.29 -1.01
CA GLU A 26 -6.16 9.85 -2.36
C GLU A 26 -5.88 8.36 -2.56
N LEU A 27 -4.73 7.90 -2.08
CA LEU A 27 -4.37 6.48 -2.15
C LEU A 27 -5.32 5.62 -1.30
N SER A 28 -5.73 6.10 -0.14
CA SER A 28 -6.72 5.44 0.71
C SER A 28 -8.08 5.28 0.00
N ARG A 29 -8.56 6.33 -0.68
CA ARG A 29 -9.79 6.28 -1.50
C ARG A 29 -9.65 5.30 -2.67
N PHE A 30 -8.51 5.32 -3.35
CA PHE A 30 -8.24 4.37 -4.42
C PHE A 30 -8.30 2.93 -3.91
N ILE A 31 -7.64 2.62 -2.79
CA ILE A 31 -7.69 1.27 -2.19
C ILE A 31 -9.11 0.88 -1.80
N ALA A 32 -9.88 1.80 -1.20
CA ALA A 32 -11.28 1.55 -0.85
C ALA A 32 -12.18 1.27 -2.07
N SER A 33 -11.80 1.75 -3.26
CA SER A 33 -12.54 1.51 -4.51
C SER A 33 -12.18 0.21 -5.23
N ILE A 34 -11.24 -0.57 -4.70
CA ILE A 34 -10.77 -1.84 -5.30
C ILE A 34 -10.62 -2.98 -4.29
N ASP A 35 -11.13 -2.82 -3.08
CA ASP A 35 -10.87 -3.76 -1.97
C ASP A 35 -11.97 -4.82 -1.76
N GLY A 36 -13.07 -4.72 -2.47
CA GLY A 36 -14.21 -5.65 -2.36
C GLY A 36 -15.07 -5.43 -1.11
N MET A 37 -14.85 -4.33 -0.37
CA MET A 37 -15.61 -4.01 0.83
C MET A 37 -16.87 -3.20 0.51
N PRO A 38 -17.95 -3.30 1.30
CA PRO A 38 -19.24 -2.69 0.96
C PRO A 38 -19.30 -1.18 1.23
N HIS A 39 -18.29 -0.58 1.86
CA HIS A 39 -18.34 0.82 2.33
C HIS A 39 -18.23 1.83 1.20
N VAL A 40 -17.44 1.52 0.18
CA VAL A 40 -17.29 2.32 -1.03
C VAL A 40 -17.60 1.44 -2.22
N LYS A 41 -18.25 1.98 -3.24
CA LYS A 41 -18.54 1.22 -4.47
C LYS A 41 -17.25 0.94 -5.21
N ASP A 42 -16.93 -0.34 -5.38
CA ASP A 42 -15.78 -0.77 -6.16
C ASP A 42 -15.91 -0.41 -7.65
N ILE A 43 -14.78 -0.03 -8.24
CA ILE A 43 -14.64 0.13 -9.70
C ILE A 43 -14.36 -1.21 -10.39
N LEU A 44 -13.97 -2.23 -9.63
CA LEU A 44 -13.73 -3.60 -10.09
C LEU A 44 -14.87 -4.51 -9.67
N SER A 45 -15.14 -5.54 -10.48
CA SER A 45 -16.06 -6.58 -10.06
C SER A 45 -15.48 -7.41 -8.93
N ARG A 46 -16.35 -7.99 -8.08
CA ARG A 46 -15.92 -8.89 -7.01
C ARG A 46 -15.04 -10.05 -7.52
N LYS A 47 -15.36 -10.57 -8.72
CA LYS A 47 -14.55 -11.61 -9.38
C LYS A 47 -13.17 -11.10 -9.74
N SER A 48 -13.05 -9.85 -10.21
CA SER A 48 -11.76 -9.24 -10.54
C SER A 48 -10.92 -9.03 -9.28
N VAL A 49 -11.52 -8.52 -8.20
CA VAL A 49 -10.82 -8.36 -6.91
C VAL A 49 -10.33 -9.71 -6.40
N GLN A 50 -11.18 -10.73 -6.40
CA GLN A 50 -10.81 -12.09 -5.99
C GLN A 50 -9.66 -12.65 -6.85
N PHE A 51 -9.75 -12.50 -8.18
CA PHE A 51 -8.71 -12.95 -9.10
C PHE A 51 -7.37 -12.24 -8.85
N MET A 52 -7.39 -10.92 -8.64
CA MET A 52 -6.18 -10.13 -8.37
C MET A 52 -5.54 -10.49 -7.03
N THR A 53 -6.35 -10.82 -6.02
CA THR A 53 -5.88 -11.04 -4.65
C THR A 53 -5.64 -12.50 -4.31
N GLN A 54 -6.03 -13.44 -5.19
CA GLN A 54 -5.70 -14.85 -4.99
C GLN A 54 -4.21 -15.11 -5.25
N GLU A 55 -3.64 -16.02 -4.48
CA GLU A 55 -2.28 -16.50 -4.69
C GLU A 55 -2.18 -17.21 -6.04
N GLN A 56 -1.24 -16.80 -6.87
CA GLN A 56 -0.98 -17.48 -8.14
C GLN A 56 -0.16 -18.75 -7.89
N PRO A 57 -0.49 -19.89 -8.55
CA PRO A 57 0.16 -21.17 -8.28
C PRO A 57 1.68 -21.15 -8.40
N ASP A 58 2.21 -20.37 -9.33
CA ASP A 58 3.63 -20.33 -9.68
C ASP A 58 4.34 -19.08 -9.14
N HIS A 59 3.63 -18.19 -8.46
CA HIS A 59 4.18 -16.92 -7.98
C HIS A 59 3.77 -16.64 -6.54
N GLN A 60 4.74 -16.17 -5.76
CA GLN A 60 4.53 -15.73 -4.37
C GLN A 60 3.77 -14.39 -4.29
N TYR A 61 3.39 -13.83 -5.43
CA TYR A 61 2.79 -12.49 -5.54
C TYR A 61 1.44 -12.57 -6.22
N SER A 62 0.51 -11.80 -5.73
CA SER A 62 -0.76 -11.53 -6.37
C SER A 62 -0.67 -10.29 -7.29
N ILE A 63 -1.69 -10.07 -8.11
CA ILE A 63 -1.69 -8.93 -9.04
C ILE A 63 -1.83 -7.63 -8.26
N GLY A 64 -0.82 -6.76 -8.36
CA GLY A 64 -0.79 -5.45 -7.70
C GLY A 64 -0.32 -5.47 -6.24
N TRP A 65 -0.19 -6.63 -5.60
CA TRP A 65 0.21 -6.76 -4.20
C TRP A 65 1.45 -7.63 -4.06
N ASN A 66 2.33 -7.28 -3.11
CA ASN A 66 3.48 -8.12 -2.78
C ASN A 66 3.05 -9.41 -2.06
N TYR A 67 2.05 -9.25 -1.19
CA TYR A 67 1.44 -10.36 -0.47
C TYR A 67 -0.06 -10.13 -0.38
N THR A 68 -0.83 -11.20 -0.54
CA THR A 68 -2.21 -11.29 -0.12
C THR A 68 -2.35 -12.45 0.86
N PRO A 69 -3.23 -12.34 1.85
CA PRO A 69 -3.17 -13.26 2.97
C PRO A 69 -3.73 -14.64 2.65
N LYS A 70 -3.00 -15.63 3.14
CA LYS A 70 -3.63 -16.85 3.66
C LYS A 70 -4.16 -16.50 5.05
N SER A 71 -5.37 -15.98 5.22
CA SER A 71 -5.98 -15.57 6.50
C SER A 71 -5.28 -14.40 7.25
N ASN A 72 -6.02 -13.55 7.91
CA ASN A 72 -5.67 -12.50 8.90
C ASN A 72 -4.44 -11.58 8.67
N ARG A 73 -3.65 -11.78 7.62
CA ARG A 73 -2.55 -10.87 7.28
C ARG A 73 -3.03 -9.74 6.38
N PRO A 74 -2.44 -8.55 6.44
CA PRO A 74 -2.78 -7.47 5.52
C PRO A 74 -2.30 -7.78 4.10
N TRP A 75 -2.99 -7.24 3.11
CA TRP A 75 -2.42 -7.08 1.77
C TRP A 75 -1.30 -6.05 1.88
N ILE A 76 -0.17 -6.33 1.26
CA ILE A 76 1.03 -5.51 1.39
C ILE A 76 1.45 -5.02 0.03
N ARG A 77 1.68 -3.71 -0.08
CA ARG A 77 2.38 -3.13 -1.22
C ARG A 77 3.45 -2.18 -0.73
N THR A 78 4.66 -2.37 -1.23
CA THR A 78 5.80 -1.49 -0.99
C THR A 78 6.20 -0.78 -2.27
N GLY A 79 6.78 0.40 -2.12
CA GLY A 79 7.38 1.17 -3.19
C GLY A 79 8.63 1.88 -2.70
N SER A 80 9.64 1.98 -3.57
CA SER A 80 10.85 2.72 -3.28
C SER A 80 11.46 3.26 -4.57
N LEU A 81 11.75 4.53 -4.60
CA LEU A 81 12.58 5.21 -5.58
C LEU A 81 13.61 6.06 -4.85
N ALA A 82 14.60 6.58 -5.56
CA ALA A 82 15.56 7.52 -4.98
C ALA A 82 14.80 8.70 -4.32
N GLY A 83 15.04 8.93 -3.04
CA GLY A 83 14.39 9.99 -2.28
C GLY A 83 12.97 9.73 -1.79
N THR A 84 12.38 8.53 -2.04
CA THR A 84 11.01 8.23 -1.60
C THR A 84 10.85 6.81 -1.09
N SER A 85 9.87 6.60 -0.22
CA SER A 85 9.42 5.27 0.20
C SER A 85 7.91 5.27 0.41
N ALA A 86 7.26 4.15 0.07
CA ALA A 86 5.83 3.97 0.26
C ALA A 86 5.53 2.57 0.82
N LEU A 87 4.49 2.50 1.64
CA LEU A 87 3.96 1.25 2.19
C LEU A 87 2.45 1.34 2.31
N ILE A 88 1.76 0.30 1.88
CA ILE A 88 0.34 0.10 2.11
C ILE A 88 0.15 -1.22 2.85
N LEU A 89 -0.64 -1.19 3.92
CA LEU A 89 -1.15 -2.36 4.63
C LEU A 89 -2.67 -2.31 4.64
N LYS A 90 -3.32 -3.19 3.89
CA LYS A 90 -4.79 -3.33 3.89
C LYS A 90 -5.17 -4.57 4.66
N TYR A 91 -5.82 -4.37 5.79
CA TYR A 91 -6.24 -5.45 6.69
C TYR A 91 -7.61 -6.02 6.30
N PRO A 92 -7.86 -7.32 6.64
CA PRO A 92 -9.16 -7.96 6.38
C PRO A 92 -10.34 -7.31 7.10
N ASP A 93 -10.10 -6.59 8.19
CA ASP A 93 -11.12 -5.84 8.96
C ASP A 93 -11.48 -4.48 8.35
N GLY A 94 -10.98 -4.19 7.16
CA GLY A 94 -11.26 -2.95 6.43
C GLY A 94 -10.24 -1.84 6.65
N GLN A 95 -9.39 -1.92 7.67
CA GLN A 95 -8.39 -0.89 7.93
C GLN A 95 -7.36 -0.82 6.82
N CYS A 96 -6.97 0.41 6.48
CA CYS A 96 -5.89 0.67 5.53
C CYS A 96 -4.88 1.62 6.17
N TRP A 97 -3.63 1.18 6.27
CA TRP A 97 -2.53 1.96 6.83
C TRP A 97 -1.56 2.29 5.72
N ILE A 98 -1.28 3.56 5.54
CA ILE A 98 -0.49 4.07 4.43
C ILE A 98 0.64 4.95 4.96
N LEU A 99 1.85 4.69 4.48
CA LEU A 99 3.00 5.58 4.63
C LEU A 99 3.46 6.01 3.25
N ILE A 100 3.64 7.29 3.06
CA ILE A 100 4.35 7.88 1.92
C ILE A 100 5.38 8.86 2.50
N THR A 101 6.63 8.69 2.14
CA THR A 101 7.70 9.60 2.55
C THR A 101 8.46 10.11 1.34
N ASN A 102 8.90 11.35 1.41
CA ASN A 102 9.81 11.98 0.44
C ASN A 102 11.27 11.89 0.88
N THR A 103 11.61 10.87 1.65
CA THR A 103 12.94 10.63 2.19
C THR A 103 13.33 9.18 1.93
N SER A 104 14.51 8.97 1.37
CA SER A 104 15.11 7.65 1.27
C SER A 104 15.72 7.23 2.60
N THR A 105 15.71 5.94 2.84
CA THR A 105 16.38 5.33 3.98
C THR A 105 17.65 4.61 3.56
N TRP A 106 18.66 4.63 4.40
CA TRP A 106 19.85 3.82 4.25
C TRP A 106 19.61 2.32 4.55
N LYS A 107 18.47 2.00 5.18
CA LYS A 107 18.11 0.62 5.56
C LYS A 107 17.64 -0.26 4.39
N GLY A 108 17.42 0.32 3.21
CA GLY A 108 16.91 -0.43 2.05
C GLY A 108 15.60 -1.14 2.36
N HIS A 109 15.52 -2.43 2.02
CA HIS A 109 14.31 -3.24 2.27
C HIS A 109 13.97 -3.42 3.76
N GLY A 110 14.93 -3.27 4.67
CA GLY A 110 14.70 -3.31 6.10
C GLY A 110 13.75 -2.23 6.61
N PHE A 111 13.70 -1.08 5.93
CA PHE A 111 12.80 0.01 6.31
C PHE A 111 11.32 -0.36 6.23
N SER A 112 10.90 -1.05 5.19
CA SER A 112 9.51 -1.51 5.06
C SER A 112 9.15 -2.48 6.20
N ASN A 113 10.05 -3.39 6.55
CA ASN A 113 9.84 -4.33 7.66
C ASN A 113 9.73 -3.61 9.01
N ASP A 114 10.61 -2.65 9.28
CA ASP A 114 10.57 -1.84 10.50
C ASP A 114 9.26 -1.03 10.58
N THR A 115 8.82 -0.47 9.45
CA THR A 115 7.57 0.30 9.37
C THR A 115 6.35 -0.58 9.56
N MET A 116 6.32 -1.78 8.98
CA MET A 116 5.26 -2.75 9.22
C MET A 116 5.17 -3.13 10.71
N ALA A 117 6.30 -3.42 11.33
CA ALA A 117 6.35 -3.74 12.76
C ALA A 117 5.88 -2.57 13.64
N PHE A 118 6.22 -1.34 13.24
CA PHE A 118 5.75 -0.13 13.91
C PHE A 118 4.23 0.06 13.77
N PHE A 119 3.67 -0.09 12.57
CA PHE A 119 2.24 -0.01 12.34
C PHE A 119 1.46 -1.07 13.11
N GLU A 120 1.97 -2.29 13.20
CA GLU A 120 1.35 -3.34 14.02
C GLU A 120 1.30 -2.97 15.52
N LYS A 121 2.37 -2.35 16.04
CA LYS A 121 2.39 -1.85 17.41
C LYS A 121 1.37 -0.71 17.62
N LEU A 122 1.31 0.24 16.69
CA LEU A 122 0.35 1.33 16.73
C LEU A 122 -1.09 0.81 16.67
N ARG A 123 -1.36 -0.11 15.73
CA ARG A 123 -2.66 -0.72 15.55
C ARG A 123 -3.13 -1.40 16.84
N LYS A 124 -2.32 -2.26 17.43
CA LYS A 124 -2.64 -2.95 18.69
C LYS A 124 -2.91 -1.99 19.83
N LYS A 125 -2.14 -0.89 19.92
CA LYS A 125 -2.24 0.06 21.04
C LYS A 125 -3.42 1.02 20.89
N TYR A 126 -3.64 1.56 19.69
CA TYR A 126 -4.52 2.71 19.51
C TYR A 126 -5.86 2.40 18.85
N MET A 127 -5.97 1.30 18.08
CA MET A 127 -7.23 0.97 17.40
C MET A 127 -8.45 0.87 18.33
N PRO A 128 -8.33 0.31 19.55
CA PRO A 128 -9.47 0.29 20.47
C PRO A 128 -9.96 1.68 20.89
N GLN A 129 -9.12 2.70 20.72
CA GLN A 129 -9.38 4.09 21.12
C GLN A 129 -9.70 5.00 19.93
N MET A 130 -9.51 4.52 18.70
CA MET A 130 -9.80 5.33 17.51
C MET A 130 -11.31 5.52 17.33
N PRO A 131 -11.75 6.74 17.02
CA PRO A 131 -13.15 6.98 16.71
C PRO A 131 -13.53 6.16 15.46
N LYS A 132 -14.66 5.47 15.53
CA LYS A 132 -15.28 4.78 14.38
C LYS A 132 -15.93 5.81 13.46
N ARG A 133 -15.12 6.64 12.83
CA ARG A 133 -15.59 7.72 11.96
C ARG A 133 -14.92 7.57 10.60
N ASP A 134 -15.74 7.41 9.57
CA ASP A 134 -15.27 7.51 8.21
C ASP A 134 -15.15 8.99 7.83
N LEU A 135 -13.96 9.41 7.40
CA LEU A 135 -13.69 10.79 6.98
C LEU A 135 -13.97 11.02 5.50
N PHE A 136 -14.38 9.98 4.75
CA PHE A 136 -14.61 10.02 3.31
C PHE A 136 -16.10 9.88 2.93
N LEU A 137 -16.97 9.68 3.92
CA LEU A 137 -18.43 9.69 3.80
C LEU A 137 -19.03 11.04 4.22
#